data_dc869bebe9f7dd283f11bccd60656192
#
_entry.id   dc869bebe9f7dd283f11bccd60656192
#
_cell.length_a   1.000
_cell.length_b   1.000
_cell.length_c   1.000
_cell.angle_alpha   90.00
_cell.angle_beta   90.00
_cell.angle_gamma   90.00
#
_symmetry.space_group_name_H-M   'P 1'
#
loop_
_entity.id
_entity.type
_entity.pdbx_description
1 polymer ?
#
loop_
_entity_poly.entity_id
_entity_poly.type
_entity_poly.pdbx_seq_one_letter_code
_entity_poly.pdbx_strand_id
1 'polypeptide(L)'
;MAGKENTLQEFGKYVSQSVLSQLGVSCYILADTYFISKGVGSDGLTALNLAIPVFSVMNGCGFMLGIGSGTKYGIMKGTGNEKRGDVLFTSSLCVVTVLAVIFMLIGLLAADPITVLVGANAEVYDMTRTYLQVILLFSPMFMINNLLGAMIRNDGNTSLAMTAMLSGCLFNIIFDYIFVFPMGLGLFGAVLATAVAPIISILILLQHFVKKKNQFRLIRVRPELRLVTSAAGLGVPSLVTEVSSGLVIAVFNLLILGLAGNVGVAAYGVVANISIVVIAIYNGIAQGVQPLLSREYGRSQEKNVHRFLGWAMMLTAILAMVIYVGIYWNADVIAMIFNSGRDMDLQRIAVEGLKIYFTACPFVGANILLAIYFAATDQAAPAQMISLLRGLIVIVPLAFIMANVAGLTGVWMTFPL
;
A
#
# COMPACT_ATOMS: atom_id res chain seq x y z
N MET A 1 -14.98 -28.42 20.15
CA MET A 1 -14.55 -28.47 18.74
C MET A 1 -15.25 -27.41 17.89
N ALA A 2 -16.55 -27.20 18.00
CA ALA A 2 -17.31 -26.20 17.23
C ALA A 2 -16.77 -24.73 17.32
N GLY A 3 -16.25 -24.30 18.45
CA GLY A 3 -15.69 -22.95 18.59
C GLY A 3 -14.35 -22.75 17.89
N LYS A 4 -13.59 -23.81 17.61
CA LYS A 4 -12.32 -23.72 16.87
C LYS A 4 -12.54 -23.65 15.36
N GLU A 5 -13.51 -24.38 14.83
CA GLU A 5 -13.86 -24.34 13.40
C GLU A 5 -14.40 -22.99 12.99
N ASN A 6 -15.26 -22.37 13.82
CA ASN A 6 -15.80 -21.04 13.55
C ASN A 6 -14.69 -19.95 13.53
N THR A 7 -13.65 -20.10 14.39
CA THR A 7 -12.53 -19.16 14.47
C THR A 7 -11.61 -19.28 13.23
N LEU A 8 -11.36 -20.48 12.73
CA LEU A 8 -10.55 -20.68 11.54
C LEU A 8 -11.28 -20.20 10.27
N GLN A 9 -12.57 -20.42 10.17
CA GLN A 9 -13.38 -19.91 9.07
C GLN A 9 -13.40 -18.38 9.06
N GLU A 10 -13.51 -17.75 10.24
CA GLU A 10 -13.43 -16.30 10.36
C GLU A 10 -12.06 -15.78 9.90
N PHE A 11 -10.96 -16.38 10.38
CA PHE A 11 -9.61 -16.05 9.92
C PHE A 11 -9.48 -16.17 8.40
N GLY A 12 -9.87 -17.31 7.83
CA GLY A 12 -9.80 -17.54 6.39
C GLY A 12 -10.58 -16.51 5.60
N LYS A 13 -11.79 -16.15 6.05
CA LYS A 13 -12.63 -15.13 5.42
C LYS A 13 -11.96 -13.75 5.42
N TYR A 14 -11.47 -13.28 6.56
CA TYR A 14 -10.86 -11.96 6.70
C TYR A 14 -9.57 -11.85 5.88
N VAL A 15 -8.72 -12.87 5.97
CA VAL A 15 -7.43 -12.87 5.25
C VAL A 15 -7.63 -12.99 3.74
N SER A 16 -8.45 -13.94 3.26
CA SER A 16 -8.68 -14.09 1.83
C SER A 16 -9.28 -12.85 1.18
N GLN A 17 -10.26 -12.23 1.82
CA GLN A 17 -10.89 -11.00 1.33
C GLN A 17 -9.91 -9.83 1.28
N SER A 18 -9.03 -9.70 2.27
CA SER A 18 -8.01 -8.65 2.30
C SER A 18 -6.90 -8.91 1.27
N VAL A 19 -6.48 -10.15 1.10
CA VAL A 19 -5.50 -10.52 0.05
C VAL A 19 -6.05 -10.24 -1.34
N LEU A 20 -7.31 -10.61 -1.62
CA LEU A 20 -7.96 -10.30 -2.89
C LEU A 20 -8.05 -8.79 -3.13
N SER A 21 -8.36 -8.00 -2.09
CA SER A 21 -8.38 -6.54 -2.20
C SER A 21 -7.02 -5.98 -2.59
N GLN A 22 -5.95 -6.45 -1.95
CA GLN A 22 -4.59 -5.97 -2.22
C GLN A 22 -4.05 -6.45 -3.58
N LEU A 23 -4.41 -7.64 -4.00
CA LEU A 23 -4.12 -8.11 -5.37
C LEU A 23 -4.84 -7.23 -6.41
N GLY A 24 -6.09 -6.86 -6.15
CA GLY A 24 -6.80 -5.89 -7.00
C GLY A 24 -6.06 -4.57 -7.15
N VAL A 25 -5.52 -4.05 -6.03
CA VAL A 25 -4.67 -2.83 -6.04
C VAL A 25 -3.43 -3.03 -6.90
N SER A 26 -2.72 -4.14 -6.77
CA SER A 26 -1.54 -4.42 -7.61
C SER A 26 -1.90 -4.51 -9.09
N CYS A 27 -3.02 -5.16 -9.42
CA CYS A 27 -3.48 -5.28 -10.79
C CYS A 27 -3.76 -3.92 -11.42
N TYR A 28 -4.45 -3.01 -10.70
CA TYR A 28 -4.72 -1.70 -11.29
C TYR A 28 -3.46 -0.86 -11.44
N ILE A 29 -2.52 -0.91 -10.50
CA ILE A 29 -1.23 -0.19 -10.60
C ILE A 29 -0.45 -0.63 -11.85
N LEU A 30 -0.40 -1.95 -12.10
CA LEU A 30 0.27 -2.50 -13.28
C LEU A 30 -0.45 -2.11 -14.57
N ALA A 31 -1.79 -2.13 -14.57
CA ALA A 31 -2.62 -1.74 -15.72
C ALA A 31 -2.47 -0.24 -16.05
N ASP A 32 -2.53 0.64 -15.05
CA ASP A 32 -2.35 2.08 -15.17
C ASP A 32 -0.98 2.40 -15.78
N THR A 33 0.09 1.83 -15.23
CA THR A 33 1.45 1.96 -15.78
C THR A 33 1.54 1.49 -17.22
N TYR A 34 0.90 0.37 -17.56
CA TYR A 34 0.86 -0.14 -18.93
C TYR A 34 0.10 0.79 -19.88
N PHE A 35 -1.07 1.30 -19.49
CA PHE A 35 -1.87 2.19 -20.34
C PHE A 35 -1.18 3.54 -20.56
N ILE A 36 -0.55 4.11 -19.52
CA ILE A 36 0.26 5.33 -19.64
C ILE A 36 1.43 5.09 -20.60
N SER A 37 2.15 3.97 -20.43
CA SER A 37 3.28 3.63 -21.32
C SER A 37 2.87 3.52 -22.78
N LYS A 38 1.71 2.92 -23.08
CA LYS A 38 1.22 2.71 -24.44
C LYS A 38 0.50 3.92 -25.04
N GLY A 39 -0.24 4.67 -24.20
CA GLY A 39 -1.08 5.78 -24.67
C GLY A 39 -0.40 7.14 -24.66
N VAL A 40 0.58 7.33 -23.76
CA VAL A 40 1.29 8.61 -23.58
C VAL A 40 2.79 8.49 -23.91
N GLY A 41 3.38 7.30 -23.68
CA GLY A 41 4.79 7.05 -23.97
C GLY A 41 5.71 7.28 -22.77
N SER A 42 7.01 7.46 -23.04
CA SER A 42 8.08 7.60 -22.02
C SER A 42 7.88 8.82 -21.12
N ASP A 43 7.42 9.93 -21.69
CA ASP A 43 7.28 11.20 -20.98
C ASP A 43 6.14 11.11 -19.95
N GLY A 44 5.04 10.42 -20.30
CA GLY A 44 3.94 10.12 -19.38
C GLY A 44 4.39 9.24 -18.22
N LEU A 45 5.21 8.21 -18.47
CA LEU A 45 5.79 7.38 -17.41
C LEU A 45 6.75 8.17 -16.51
N THR A 46 7.54 9.05 -17.09
CA THR A 46 8.45 9.92 -16.33
C THR A 46 7.64 10.85 -15.42
N ALA A 47 6.60 11.49 -15.95
CA ALA A 47 5.72 12.35 -15.16
C ALA A 47 5.02 11.59 -14.02
N LEU A 48 4.51 10.37 -14.28
CA LEU A 48 3.95 9.49 -13.26
C LEU A 48 4.96 9.20 -12.16
N ASN A 49 6.18 8.76 -12.53
CA ASN A 49 7.23 8.38 -11.58
C ASN A 49 7.66 9.56 -10.70
N LEU A 50 7.74 10.78 -11.25
CA LEU A 50 8.03 11.99 -10.49
C LEU A 50 6.91 12.35 -9.48
N ALA A 51 5.66 11.99 -9.78
CA ALA A 51 4.52 12.26 -8.90
C ALA A 51 4.38 11.22 -7.76
N ILE A 52 4.90 10.00 -7.93
CA ILE A 52 4.77 8.90 -6.93
C ILE A 52 5.18 9.32 -5.52
N PRO A 53 6.32 9.99 -5.25
CA PRO A 53 6.70 10.36 -3.88
C PRO A 53 5.68 11.25 -3.19
N VAL A 54 5.12 12.21 -3.92
CA VAL A 54 4.10 13.14 -3.38
C VAL A 54 2.80 12.39 -3.09
N PHE A 55 2.37 11.55 -4.02
CA PHE A 55 1.21 10.67 -3.83
C PHE A 55 1.40 9.74 -2.63
N SER A 56 2.57 9.12 -2.49
CA SER A 56 2.88 8.21 -1.37
C SER A 56 2.81 8.90 -0.01
N VAL A 57 3.24 10.15 0.10
CA VAL A 57 3.10 10.91 1.34
C VAL A 57 1.62 11.18 1.65
N MET A 58 0.86 11.68 0.68
CA MET A 58 -0.57 11.97 0.85
C MET A 58 -1.37 10.70 1.19
N ASN A 59 -1.21 9.64 0.40
CA ASN A 59 -1.92 8.39 0.59
C ASN A 59 -1.47 7.67 1.87
N GLY A 60 -0.18 7.73 2.19
CA GLY A 60 0.39 7.21 3.44
C GLY A 60 -0.19 7.88 4.69
N CYS A 61 -0.42 9.21 4.65
CA CYS A 61 -1.15 9.91 5.72
C CYS A 61 -2.59 9.39 5.85
N GLY A 62 -3.26 9.12 4.73
CA GLY A 62 -4.58 8.51 4.71
C GLY A 62 -4.58 7.11 5.33
N PHE A 63 -3.61 6.26 5.00
CA PHE A 63 -3.44 4.93 5.60
C PHE A 63 -3.08 5.01 7.09
N MET A 64 -2.19 5.92 7.47
CA MET A 64 -1.83 6.13 8.88
C MET A 64 -3.07 6.41 9.73
N LEU A 65 -3.89 7.37 9.32
CA LEU A 65 -5.10 7.72 10.05
C LEU A 65 -6.17 6.62 9.93
N GLY A 66 -6.33 6.01 8.77
CA GLY A 66 -7.32 4.96 8.53
C GLY A 66 -7.02 3.68 9.30
N ILE A 67 -5.84 3.08 9.10
CA ILE A 67 -5.45 1.83 9.75
C ILE A 67 -5.30 2.03 11.26
N GLY A 68 -4.68 3.14 11.68
CA GLY A 68 -4.54 3.46 13.09
C GLY A 68 -5.88 3.62 13.80
N SER A 69 -6.82 4.36 13.21
CA SER A 69 -8.18 4.52 13.78
C SER A 69 -8.95 3.22 13.76
N GLY A 70 -8.86 2.43 12.68
CA GLY A 70 -9.48 1.11 12.61
C GLY A 70 -8.96 0.16 13.69
N THR A 71 -7.64 0.13 13.90
CA THR A 71 -6.99 -0.67 14.95
C THR A 71 -7.48 -0.26 16.34
N LYS A 72 -7.44 1.04 16.65
CA LYS A 72 -7.88 1.56 17.96
C LYS A 72 -9.38 1.31 18.19
N TYR A 73 -10.18 1.44 17.13
CA TYR A 73 -11.62 1.07 17.16
C TYR A 73 -11.82 -0.42 17.44
N GLY A 74 -11.06 -1.30 16.79
CA GLY A 74 -11.12 -2.75 17.03
C GLY A 74 -10.84 -3.10 18.50
N ILE A 75 -9.84 -2.46 19.12
CA ILE A 75 -9.53 -2.61 20.55
C ILE A 75 -10.69 -2.11 21.42
N MET A 76 -11.22 -0.92 21.13
CA MET A 76 -12.36 -0.35 21.88
C MET A 76 -13.61 -1.21 21.77
N LYS A 77 -13.88 -1.76 20.60
CA LYS A 77 -14.98 -2.70 20.38
C LYS A 77 -14.81 -3.98 21.21
N GLY A 78 -13.55 -4.47 21.30
CA GLY A 78 -13.22 -5.61 22.15
C GLY A 78 -13.50 -5.36 23.63
N THR A 79 -13.22 -4.15 24.12
CA THR A 79 -13.50 -3.74 25.52
C THR A 79 -14.97 -3.38 25.78
N GLY A 80 -15.85 -3.40 24.78
CA GLY A 80 -17.25 -3.01 24.91
C GLY A 80 -17.49 -1.49 25.03
N ASN A 81 -16.51 -0.66 24.71
CA ASN A 81 -16.62 0.81 24.81
C ASN A 81 -17.07 1.45 23.49
N GLU A 82 -18.29 1.13 23.06
CA GLU A 82 -18.85 1.61 21.77
C GLU A 82 -18.91 3.14 21.69
N LYS A 83 -19.32 3.82 22.79
CA LYS A 83 -19.40 5.30 22.79
C LYS A 83 -18.06 5.96 22.48
N ARG A 84 -16.97 5.37 22.93
CA ARG A 84 -15.64 5.90 22.64
C ARG A 84 -15.21 5.62 21.20
N GLY A 85 -15.73 4.56 20.58
CA GLY A 85 -15.61 4.29 19.14
C GLY A 85 -16.27 5.36 18.29
N ASP A 86 -17.45 5.88 18.69
CA ASP A 86 -18.12 6.99 18.00
C ASP A 86 -17.31 8.28 18.07
N VAL A 87 -16.73 8.59 19.24
CA VAL A 87 -15.84 9.75 19.42
C VAL A 87 -14.59 9.63 18.55
N LEU A 88 -13.98 8.44 18.52
CA LEU A 88 -12.80 8.16 17.69
C LEU A 88 -13.13 8.35 16.21
N PHE A 89 -14.19 7.75 15.70
CA PHE A 89 -14.59 7.88 14.31
C PHE A 89 -14.81 9.34 13.90
N THR A 90 -15.62 10.06 14.70
CA THR A 90 -15.92 11.47 14.44
C THR A 90 -14.67 12.34 14.45
N SER A 91 -13.79 12.15 15.45
CA SER A 91 -12.55 12.91 15.58
C SER A 91 -11.56 12.58 14.42
N SER A 92 -11.44 11.29 14.07
CA SER A 92 -10.59 10.86 12.96
C SER A 92 -11.08 11.40 11.63
N LEU A 93 -12.40 11.41 11.39
CA LEU A 93 -12.97 11.97 10.17
C LEU A 93 -12.71 13.49 10.07
N CYS A 94 -12.84 14.22 11.18
CA CYS A 94 -12.49 15.65 11.20
C CYS A 94 -11.01 15.88 10.87
N VAL A 95 -10.09 15.14 11.50
CA VAL A 95 -8.65 15.30 11.26
C VAL A 95 -8.28 14.89 9.83
N VAL A 96 -8.82 13.78 9.33
CA VAL A 96 -8.62 13.34 7.94
C VAL A 96 -9.10 14.40 6.96
N THR A 97 -10.28 14.98 7.21
CA THR A 97 -10.83 16.02 6.32
C THR A 97 -9.96 17.27 6.33
N VAL A 98 -9.51 17.74 7.50
CA VAL A 98 -8.63 18.90 7.60
C VAL A 98 -7.30 18.65 6.87
N LEU A 99 -6.68 17.50 7.10
CA LEU A 99 -5.42 17.15 6.46
C LEU A 99 -5.58 17.00 4.93
N ALA A 100 -6.68 16.41 4.49
CA ALA A 100 -7.00 16.27 3.08
C ALA A 100 -7.23 17.63 2.41
N VAL A 101 -7.90 18.57 3.09
CA VAL A 101 -8.06 19.94 2.60
C VAL A 101 -6.70 20.66 2.51
N ILE A 102 -5.78 20.40 3.43
CA ILE A 102 -4.41 20.92 3.34
C ILE A 102 -3.71 20.40 2.07
N PHE A 103 -3.75 19.10 1.80
CA PHE A 103 -3.20 18.54 0.56
C PHE A 103 -3.88 19.08 -0.70
N MET A 104 -5.20 19.26 -0.66
CA MET A 104 -5.96 19.88 -1.75
C MET A 104 -5.49 21.32 -2.02
N LEU A 105 -5.30 22.13 -0.97
CA LEU A 105 -4.79 23.49 -1.09
C LEU A 105 -3.34 23.52 -1.59
N ILE A 106 -2.50 22.58 -1.15
CA ILE A 106 -1.15 22.39 -1.68
C ILE A 106 -1.21 22.11 -3.19
N GLY A 107 -2.10 21.22 -3.65
CA GLY A 107 -2.28 20.95 -5.07
C GLY A 107 -2.75 22.16 -5.89
N LEU A 108 -3.58 23.03 -5.30
CA LEU A 108 -4.07 24.23 -5.97
C LEU A 108 -3.04 25.36 -6.00
N LEU A 109 -2.29 25.55 -4.92
CA LEU A 109 -1.45 26.75 -4.71
C LEU A 109 0.04 26.49 -4.91
N ALA A 110 0.48 25.25 -4.76
CA ALA A 110 1.89 24.87 -4.75
C ALA A 110 2.25 23.76 -5.76
N ALA A 111 1.39 23.48 -6.75
CA ALA A 111 1.69 22.48 -7.77
C ALA A 111 2.98 22.82 -8.55
N ASP A 112 3.17 24.10 -8.90
CA ASP A 112 4.36 24.56 -9.63
C ASP A 112 5.68 24.33 -8.84
N PRO A 113 5.85 24.83 -7.61
CA PRO A 113 7.08 24.61 -6.85
C PRO A 113 7.32 23.11 -6.54
N ILE A 114 6.26 22.32 -6.33
CA ILE A 114 6.41 20.88 -6.12
C ILE A 114 6.91 20.19 -7.40
N THR A 115 6.39 20.58 -8.57
CA THR A 115 6.82 20.04 -9.88
C THR A 115 8.32 20.29 -10.10
N VAL A 116 8.80 21.47 -9.76
CA VAL A 116 10.24 21.77 -9.79
C VAL A 116 11.02 20.95 -8.76
N LEU A 117 10.49 20.84 -7.53
CA LEU A 117 11.15 20.09 -6.43
C LEU A 117 11.33 18.61 -6.75
N VAL A 118 10.35 17.99 -7.41
CA VAL A 118 10.46 16.57 -7.82
C VAL A 118 11.37 16.37 -9.04
N GLY A 119 11.91 17.45 -9.62
CA GLY A 119 12.92 17.39 -10.68
C GLY A 119 12.35 17.29 -12.10
N ALA A 120 11.13 17.75 -12.34
CA ALA A 120 10.55 17.77 -13.68
C ALA A 120 11.33 18.75 -14.60
N ASN A 121 11.83 18.22 -15.73
CA ASN A 121 12.42 19.05 -16.79
C ASN A 121 11.34 19.69 -17.68
N ALA A 122 11.73 20.56 -18.61
CA ALA A 122 10.80 21.30 -19.46
C ALA A 122 9.87 20.39 -20.30
N GLU A 123 10.32 19.18 -20.67
CA GLU A 123 9.57 18.25 -21.53
C GLU A 123 8.38 17.61 -20.78
N VAL A 124 8.56 17.30 -19.51
CA VAL A 124 7.55 16.61 -18.67
C VAL A 124 6.89 17.53 -17.64
N TYR A 125 7.25 18.81 -17.61
CA TYR A 125 6.78 19.75 -16.60
C TYR A 125 5.26 19.86 -16.53
N ASP A 126 4.62 20.16 -17.65
CA ASP A 126 3.16 20.35 -17.70
C ASP A 126 2.40 19.07 -17.40
N MET A 127 2.92 17.91 -17.82
CA MET A 127 2.35 16.59 -17.50
C MET A 127 2.45 16.28 -16.02
N THR A 128 3.63 16.48 -15.42
CA THR A 128 3.88 16.25 -13.98
C THR A 128 3.04 17.19 -13.13
N ARG A 129 2.99 18.48 -13.49
CA ARG A 129 2.18 19.48 -12.83
C ARG A 129 0.70 19.12 -12.84
N THR A 130 0.17 18.78 -13.99
CA THR A 130 -1.23 18.39 -14.15
C THR A 130 -1.55 17.14 -13.33
N TYR A 131 -0.68 16.13 -13.38
CA TYR A 131 -0.84 14.90 -12.60
C TYR A 131 -0.88 15.20 -11.09
N LEU A 132 0.10 15.96 -10.57
CA LEU A 132 0.18 16.35 -9.17
C LEU A 132 -1.04 17.17 -8.74
N GLN A 133 -1.45 18.12 -9.57
CA GLN A 133 -2.60 18.97 -9.28
C GLN A 133 -3.89 18.16 -9.14
N VAL A 134 -4.17 17.26 -10.06
CA VAL A 134 -5.38 16.41 -10.03
C VAL A 134 -5.34 15.47 -8.83
N ILE A 135 -4.24 14.75 -8.61
CA ILE A 135 -4.16 13.76 -7.53
C ILE A 135 -4.29 14.43 -6.14
N LEU A 136 -3.69 15.60 -5.95
CA LEU A 136 -3.80 16.35 -4.70
C LEU A 136 -5.18 16.99 -4.53
N LEU A 137 -5.83 17.43 -5.61
CA LEU A 137 -7.19 17.96 -5.56
C LEU A 137 -8.18 16.91 -5.04
N PHE A 138 -7.97 15.65 -5.41
CA PHE A 138 -8.80 14.52 -4.97
C PHE A 138 -8.32 13.86 -3.66
N SER A 139 -7.33 14.43 -2.98
CA SER A 139 -6.85 13.90 -1.68
C SER A 139 -7.96 13.63 -0.65
N PRO A 140 -9.06 14.41 -0.55
CA PRO A 140 -10.16 14.08 0.34
C PRO A 140 -10.78 12.71 0.04
N MET A 141 -10.90 12.35 -1.23
CA MET A 141 -11.50 11.08 -1.63
C MET A 141 -10.59 9.90 -1.26
N PHE A 142 -9.27 10.00 -1.51
CA PHE A 142 -8.30 8.97 -1.11
C PHE A 142 -8.27 8.77 0.40
N MET A 143 -8.14 9.85 1.17
CA MET A 143 -7.94 9.76 2.60
C MET A 143 -9.22 9.32 3.34
N ILE A 144 -10.39 9.78 2.91
CA ILE A 144 -11.69 9.34 3.47
C ILE A 144 -11.95 7.86 3.11
N ASN A 145 -11.62 7.44 1.88
CA ASN A 145 -11.75 6.04 1.47
C ASN A 145 -10.88 5.12 2.37
N ASN A 146 -9.64 5.51 2.65
CA ASN A 146 -8.74 4.75 3.52
C ASN A 146 -9.29 4.66 4.96
N LEU A 147 -9.83 5.76 5.50
CA LEU A 147 -10.44 5.75 6.84
C LEU A 147 -11.68 4.86 6.88
N LEU A 148 -12.63 5.04 5.97
CA LEU A 148 -13.88 4.28 5.95
C LEU A 148 -13.62 2.79 5.71
N GLY A 149 -12.75 2.46 4.77
CA GLY A 149 -12.39 1.07 4.48
C GLY A 149 -11.80 0.35 5.70
N ALA A 150 -10.88 1.00 6.42
CA ALA A 150 -10.30 0.44 7.63
C ALA A 150 -11.31 0.33 8.78
N MET A 151 -12.13 1.34 9.02
CA MET A 151 -13.18 1.33 10.07
C MET A 151 -14.20 0.23 9.81
N ILE A 152 -14.75 0.13 8.60
CA ILE A 152 -15.76 -0.88 8.23
C ILE A 152 -15.21 -2.30 8.31
N ARG A 153 -13.93 -2.51 7.95
CA ARG A 153 -13.24 -3.79 8.11
C ARG A 153 -13.16 -4.19 9.58
N ASN A 154 -12.79 -3.27 10.45
CA ASN A 154 -12.74 -3.49 11.91
C ASN A 154 -14.13 -3.59 12.55
N ASP A 155 -15.15 -3.04 11.91
CA ASP A 155 -16.55 -3.24 12.32
C ASP A 155 -17.12 -4.62 11.97
N GLY A 156 -16.37 -5.43 11.22
CA GLY A 156 -16.69 -6.81 10.88
C GLY A 156 -17.25 -7.02 9.48
N ASN A 157 -17.36 -5.95 8.67
CA ASN A 157 -17.88 -6.05 7.30
C ASN A 157 -16.75 -6.05 6.25
N THR A 158 -15.84 -7.03 6.37
CA THR A 158 -14.71 -7.20 5.46
C THR A 158 -15.12 -7.44 4.01
N SER A 159 -16.25 -8.12 3.79
CA SER A 159 -16.79 -8.36 2.44
C SER A 159 -17.15 -7.06 1.73
N LEU A 160 -17.76 -6.10 2.45
CA LEU A 160 -18.09 -4.81 1.87
C LEU A 160 -16.82 -3.98 1.57
N ALA A 161 -15.84 -4.01 2.48
CA ALA A 161 -14.57 -3.33 2.27
C ALA A 161 -13.82 -3.91 1.05
N MET A 162 -13.81 -5.24 0.89
CA MET A 162 -13.27 -5.92 -0.29
C MET A 162 -14.02 -5.50 -1.56
N THR A 163 -15.34 -5.59 -1.56
CA THR A 163 -16.16 -5.23 -2.75
C THR A 163 -15.92 -3.79 -3.17
N ALA A 164 -15.87 -2.86 -2.20
CA ALA A 164 -15.61 -1.45 -2.48
C ALA A 164 -14.23 -1.24 -3.13
N MET A 165 -13.20 -1.88 -2.56
CA MET A 165 -11.83 -1.80 -3.10
C MET A 165 -11.75 -2.38 -4.52
N LEU A 166 -12.24 -3.60 -4.73
CA LEU A 166 -12.21 -4.25 -6.03
C LEU A 166 -13.02 -3.50 -7.08
N SER A 167 -14.18 -2.93 -6.72
CA SER A 167 -14.96 -2.10 -7.62
C SER A 167 -14.23 -0.82 -8.00
N GLY A 168 -13.53 -0.17 -7.07
CA GLY A 168 -12.68 0.97 -7.35
C GLY A 168 -11.53 0.62 -8.30
N CYS A 169 -10.85 -0.50 -8.05
CA CYS A 169 -9.77 -0.99 -8.92
C CYS A 169 -10.27 -1.31 -10.33
N LEU A 170 -11.41 -2.01 -10.44
CA LEU A 170 -12.01 -2.34 -11.74
C LEU A 170 -12.45 -1.08 -12.50
N PHE A 171 -13.07 -0.14 -11.80
CA PHE A 171 -13.43 1.16 -12.37
C PHE A 171 -12.19 1.88 -12.90
N ASN A 172 -11.11 1.94 -12.11
CA ASN A 172 -9.87 2.56 -12.55
C ASN A 172 -9.36 1.92 -13.85
N ILE A 173 -9.20 0.61 -13.92
CA ILE A 173 -8.70 -0.11 -15.11
C ILE A 173 -9.57 0.18 -16.35
N ILE A 174 -10.90 0.15 -16.20
CA ILE A 174 -11.83 0.38 -17.32
C ILE A 174 -11.74 1.83 -17.80
N PHE A 175 -11.76 2.79 -16.87
CA PHE A 175 -11.76 4.20 -17.23
C PHE A 175 -10.39 4.72 -17.63
N ASP A 176 -9.29 4.15 -17.14
CA ASP A 176 -7.95 4.39 -17.70
C ASP A 176 -7.92 4.06 -19.18
N TYR A 177 -8.40 2.87 -19.55
CA TYR A 177 -8.47 2.50 -20.96
C TYR A 177 -9.33 3.48 -21.77
N ILE A 178 -10.53 3.80 -21.29
CA ILE A 178 -11.49 4.67 -21.99
C ILE A 178 -10.93 6.09 -22.13
N PHE A 179 -10.38 6.66 -21.08
CA PHE A 179 -9.91 8.04 -21.07
C PHE A 179 -8.61 8.21 -21.86
N VAL A 180 -7.70 7.24 -21.77
CA VAL A 180 -6.40 7.31 -22.46
C VAL A 180 -6.55 7.06 -23.96
N PHE A 181 -7.28 6.03 -24.39
CA PHE A 181 -7.34 5.62 -25.78
C PHE A 181 -8.54 6.20 -26.55
N PRO A 182 -9.82 5.80 -26.29
CA PRO A 182 -10.96 6.31 -27.06
C PRO A 182 -11.16 7.82 -26.92
N MET A 183 -10.94 8.39 -25.73
CA MET A 183 -11.14 9.82 -25.50
C MET A 183 -9.88 10.65 -25.77
N GLY A 184 -8.71 10.04 -25.90
CA GLY A 184 -7.45 10.72 -26.21
C GLY A 184 -6.99 11.74 -25.17
N LEU A 185 -7.42 11.59 -23.90
CA LEU A 185 -7.07 12.52 -22.82
C LEU A 185 -5.64 12.34 -22.29
N GLY A 186 -4.92 11.32 -22.79
CA GLY A 186 -3.54 11.07 -22.42
C GLY A 186 -3.35 10.90 -20.90
N LEU A 187 -2.29 11.49 -20.34
CA LEU A 187 -1.97 11.39 -18.92
C LEU A 187 -3.05 12.00 -18.02
N PHE A 188 -3.72 13.07 -18.46
CA PHE A 188 -4.85 13.65 -17.72
C PHE A 188 -5.99 12.64 -17.54
N GLY A 189 -6.27 11.83 -18.58
CA GLY A 189 -7.27 10.78 -18.50
C GLY A 189 -6.92 9.71 -17.47
N ALA A 190 -5.67 9.25 -17.45
CA ALA A 190 -5.18 8.26 -16.49
C ALA A 190 -5.29 8.78 -15.05
N VAL A 191 -4.77 9.96 -14.76
CA VAL A 191 -4.88 10.52 -13.40
C VAL A 191 -6.32 10.79 -12.98
N LEU A 192 -7.20 11.14 -13.91
CA LEU A 192 -8.63 11.35 -13.63
C LEU A 192 -9.32 10.04 -13.25
N ALA A 193 -9.06 8.94 -13.95
CA ALA A 193 -9.58 7.61 -13.59
C ALA A 193 -9.11 7.19 -12.20
N THR A 194 -7.83 7.36 -11.91
CA THR A 194 -7.24 7.09 -10.59
C THR A 194 -7.86 7.95 -9.49
N ALA A 195 -8.10 9.23 -9.75
CA ALA A 195 -8.68 10.16 -8.79
C ALA A 195 -10.17 9.91 -8.49
N VAL A 196 -10.92 9.42 -9.47
CA VAL A 196 -12.37 9.13 -9.32
C VAL A 196 -12.62 7.75 -8.71
N ALA A 197 -11.72 6.79 -8.87
CA ALA A 197 -11.88 5.43 -8.34
C ALA A 197 -12.21 5.37 -6.82
N PRO A 198 -11.59 6.16 -5.92
CA PRO A 198 -11.97 6.20 -4.51
C PRO A 198 -13.41 6.67 -4.27
N ILE A 199 -13.99 7.49 -5.14
CA ILE A 199 -15.40 7.92 -5.02
C ILE A 199 -16.33 6.71 -5.17
N ILE A 200 -16.07 5.85 -6.15
CA ILE A 200 -16.83 4.61 -6.34
C ILE A 200 -16.74 3.71 -5.11
N SER A 201 -15.52 3.54 -4.58
CA SER A 201 -15.31 2.80 -3.33
C SER A 201 -16.11 3.40 -2.18
N ILE A 202 -16.08 4.73 -1.97
CA ILE A 202 -16.82 5.41 -0.91
C ILE A 202 -18.31 5.18 -1.05
N LEU A 203 -18.87 5.32 -2.25
CA LEU A 203 -20.31 5.10 -2.50
C LEU A 203 -20.75 3.69 -2.11
N ILE A 204 -19.91 2.69 -2.33
CA ILE A 204 -20.16 1.31 -1.91
C ILE A 204 -20.04 1.20 -0.39
N LEU A 205 -19.00 1.77 0.23
CA LEU A 205 -18.78 1.76 1.68
C LEU A 205 -19.93 2.44 2.44
N LEU A 206 -20.55 3.48 1.89
CA LEU A 206 -21.69 4.16 2.50
C LEU A 206 -22.90 3.24 2.67
N GLN A 207 -22.99 2.13 1.91
CA GLN A 207 -24.05 1.13 2.15
C GLN A 207 -23.99 0.51 3.56
N HIS A 208 -22.84 0.55 4.24
CA HIS A 208 -22.72 0.09 5.62
C HIS A 208 -23.62 0.90 6.56
N PHE A 209 -23.68 2.21 6.35
CA PHE A 209 -24.52 3.13 7.12
C PHE A 209 -25.98 3.07 6.67
N VAL A 210 -26.24 3.04 5.38
CA VAL A 210 -27.61 2.97 4.82
C VAL A 210 -28.32 1.69 5.29
N LYS A 211 -27.61 0.55 5.31
CA LYS A 211 -28.15 -0.74 5.78
C LYS A 211 -28.12 -0.88 7.31
N LYS A 212 -27.74 0.17 8.05
CA LYS A 212 -27.68 0.22 9.53
C LYS A 212 -26.84 -0.93 10.12
N LYS A 213 -25.77 -1.34 9.45
CA LYS A 213 -24.84 -2.38 9.92
C LYS A 213 -23.69 -1.82 10.76
N ASN A 214 -23.55 -0.50 10.79
CA ASN A 214 -22.49 0.21 11.51
C ASN A 214 -22.74 0.16 13.02
N GLN A 215 -21.67 -0.17 13.76
CA GLN A 215 -21.63 -0.12 15.22
C GLN A 215 -20.89 1.15 15.71
N PHE A 216 -20.46 2.00 14.81
CA PHE A 216 -19.92 3.34 15.06
C PHE A 216 -20.75 4.38 14.32
N ARG A 217 -20.88 5.56 14.91
CA ARG A 217 -21.75 6.63 14.40
C ARG A 217 -21.04 7.96 14.38
N LEU A 218 -21.45 8.81 13.45
CA LEU A 218 -21.08 10.22 13.49
C LEU A 218 -21.90 10.92 14.58
N ILE A 219 -21.22 11.51 15.54
CA ILE A 219 -21.86 12.19 16.69
C ILE A 219 -21.37 13.64 16.77
N ARG A 220 -22.19 14.52 17.33
CA ARG A 220 -21.82 15.92 17.54
C ARG A 220 -20.98 16.04 18.82
N VAL A 221 -19.65 16.00 18.65
CA VAL A 221 -18.66 16.07 19.73
C VAL A 221 -17.49 16.95 19.31
N ARG A 222 -16.80 17.56 20.27
CA ARG A 222 -15.52 18.23 19.98
C ARG A 222 -14.46 17.17 19.67
N PRO A 223 -13.69 17.32 18.57
CA PRO A 223 -12.65 16.35 18.21
C PRO A 223 -11.62 16.18 19.34
N GLU A 224 -11.41 14.95 19.75
CA GLU A 224 -10.37 14.55 20.72
C GLU A 224 -9.04 14.30 20.01
N LEU A 225 -8.20 15.32 19.87
CA LEU A 225 -6.92 15.19 19.16
C LEU A 225 -5.98 14.16 19.82
N ARG A 226 -5.97 14.05 21.15
CA ARG A 226 -5.16 13.04 21.87
C ARG A 226 -5.54 11.62 21.47
N LEU A 227 -6.83 11.37 21.26
CA LEU A 227 -7.33 10.06 20.85
C LEU A 227 -6.88 9.75 19.40
N VAL A 228 -6.99 10.74 18.51
CA VAL A 228 -6.56 10.59 17.10
C VAL A 228 -5.03 10.44 17.00
N THR A 229 -4.23 11.20 17.77
CA THR A 229 -2.77 11.05 17.76
C THR A 229 -2.33 9.69 18.29
N SER A 230 -3.00 9.17 19.34
CA SER A 230 -2.77 7.80 19.83
C SER A 230 -3.10 6.76 18.76
N ALA A 231 -4.21 6.93 18.03
CA ALA A 231 -4.59 6.06 16.93
C ALA A 231 -3.60 6.18 15.75
N ALA A 232 -3.25 7.41 15.35
CA ALA A 232 -2.28 7.67 14.31
C ALA A 232 -0.92 6.99 14.60
N GLY A 233 -0.48 7.00 15.85
CA GLY A 233 0.73 6.31 16.30
C GLY A 233 0.75 4.82 15.93
N LEU A 234 -0.41 4.14 15.99
CA LEU A 234 -0.55 2.75 15.56
C LEU A 234 -0.55 2.60 14.03
N GLY A 235 -0.86 3.66 13.31
CA GLY A 235 -0.88 3.67 11.84
C GLY A 235 0.42 4.15 11.19
N VAL A 236 1.37 4.73 11.94
CA VAL A 236 2.68 5.17 11.42
C VAL A 236 3.40 4.10 10.59
N PRO A 237 3.38 2.80 10.97
CA PRO A 237 3.95 1.74 10.15
C PRO A 237 3.44 1.74 8.69
N SER A 238 2.18 2.08 8.46
CA SER A 238 1.58 2.13 7.13
C SER A 238 2.06 3.33 6.33
N LEU A 239 2.17 4.52 6.97
CA LEU A 239 2.79 5.70 6.36
C LEU A 239 4.25 5.41 5.95
N VAL A 240 5.04 4.83 6.86
CA VAL A 240 6.44 4.49 6.60
C VAL A 240 6.53 3.51 5.43
N THR A 241 5.67 2.49 5.37
CA THR A 241 5.65 1.52 4.27
C THR A 241 5.37 2.18 2.93
N GLU A 242 4.37 3.08 2.85
CA GLU A 242 4.03 3.80 1.62
C GLU A 242 5.18 4.71 1.14
N VAL A 243 5.71 5.54 2.04
CA VAL A 243 6.81 6.47 1.69
C VAL A 243 8.09 5.72 1.35
N SER A 244 8.41 4.67 2.11
CA SER A 244 9.62 3.86 1.88
C SER A 244 9.60 3.17 0.53
N SER A 245 8.45 2.66 0.09
CA SER A 245 8.33 1.95 -1.18
C SER A 245 8.79 2.81 -2.36
N GLY A 246 8.34 4.05 -2.44
CA GLY A 246 8.74 4.99 -3.48
C GLY A 246 10.22 5.37 -3.40
N LEU A 247 10.72 5.64 -2.18
CA LEU A 247 12.12 6.03 -1.97
C LEU A 247 13.08 4.88 -2.29
N VAL A 248 12.78 3.67 -1.87
CA VAL A 248 13.62 2.49 -2.15
C VAL A 248 13.72 2.24 -3.65
N ILE A 249 12.60 2.31 -4.39
CA ILE A 249 12.61 2.17 -5.85
C ILE A 249 13.52 3.23 -6.49
N ALA A 250 13.43 4.48 -6.05
CA ALA A 250 14.25 5.57 -6.57
C ALA A 250 15.75 5.36 -6.28
N VAL A 251 16.10 4.95 -5.06
CA VAL A 251 17.50 4.68 -4.66
C VAL A 251 18.06 3.50 -5.45
N PHE A 252 17.30 2.41 -5.59
CA PHE A 252 17.75 1.25 -6.36
C PHE A 252 17.94 1.59 -7.85
N ASN A 253 17.02 2.34 -8.46
CA ASN A 253 17.16 2.82 -9.83
C ASN A 253 18.43 3.65 -10.01
N LEU A 254 18.73 4.57 -9.08
CA LEU A 254 19.92 5.41 -9.12
C LEU A 254 21.21 4.57 -9.06
N LEU A 255 21.29 3.64 -8.11
CA LEU A 255 22.44 2.77 -7.94
C LEU A 255 22.66 1.84 -9.15
N ILE A 256 21.58 1.23 -9.62
CA ILE A 256 21.63 0.29 -10.74
C ILE A 256 21.95 1.03 -12.06
N LEU A 257 21.45 2.25 -12.24
CA LEU A 257 21.80 3.08 -13.39
C LEU A 257 23.31 3.33 -13.45
N GLY A 258 23.92 3.62 -12.31
CA GLY A 258 25.38 3.82 -12.22
C GLY A 258 26.21 2.55 -12.44
N LEU A 259 25.67 1.37 -12.11
CA LEU A 259 26.39 0.09 -12.17
C LEU A 259 26.19 -0.67 -13.50
N ALA A 260 25.00 -0.63 -14.06
CA ALA A 260 24.62 -1.45 -15.22
C ALA A 260 23.85 -0.67 -16.31
N GLY A 261 23.78 0.66 -16.19
CA GLY A 261 23.11 1.51 -17.18
C GLY A 261 21.61 1.24 -17.31
N ASN A 262 21.04 1.65 -18.44
CA ASN A 262 19.61 1.53 -18.70
C ASN A 262 19.11 0.07 -18.75
N VAL A 263 19.95 -0.86 -19.20
CA VAL A 263 19.62 -2.30 -19.23
C VAL A 263 19.43 -2.84 -17.82
N GLY A 264 20.29 -2.43 -16.87
CA GLY A 264 20.15 -2.79 -15.46
C GLY A 264 18.86 -2.23 -14.85
N VAL A 265 18.52 -0.96 -15.13
CA VAL A 265 17.27 -0.34 -14.66
C VAL A 265 16.05 -1.06 -15.23
N ALA A 266 16.05 -1.44 -16.50
CA ALA A 266 14.99 -2.22 -17.12
C ALA A 266 14.84 -3.61 -16.47
N ALA A 267 15.95 -4.28 -16.17
CA ALA A 267 15.94 -5.56 -15.45
C ALA A 267 15.41 -5.41 -14.01
N TYR A 268 15.74 -4.32 -13.30
CA TYR A 268 15.17 -4.02 -11.99
C TYR A 268 13.66 -3.76 -12.09
N GLY A 269 13.19 -3.14 -13.16
CA GLY A 269 11.76 -2.97 -13.40
C GLY A 269 10.99 -4.28 -13.37
N VAL A 270 11.56 -5.38 -13.88
CA VAL A 270 10.97 -6.72 -13.79
C VAL A 270 10.85 -7.16 -12.33
N VAL A 271 11.94 -7.05 -11.56
CA VAL A 271 11.99 -7.41 -10.13
C VAL A 271 10.99 -6.58 -9.33
N ALA A 272 10.94 -5.26 -9.57
CA ALA A 272 10.04 -4.35 -8.87
C ALA A 272 8.55 -4.66 -9.14
N ASN A 273 8.17 -4.95 -10.38
CA ASN A 273 6.79 -5.31 -10.72
C ASN A 273 6.33 -6.59 -10.02
N ILE A 274 7.17 -7.61 -9.97
CA ILE A 274 6.87 -8.85 -9.22
C ILE A 274 6.80 -8.55 -7.72
N SER A 275 7.70 -7.70 -7.21
CA SER A 275 7.73 -7.31 -5.79
C SER A 275 6.44 -6.60 -5.35
N ILE A 276 5.83 -5.75 -6.19
CA ILE A 276 4.53 -5.12 -5.90
C ILE A 276 3.46 -6.17 -5.58
N VAL A 277 3.37 -7.23 -6.39
CA VAL A 277 2.39 -8.30 -6.20
C VAL A 277 2.68 -9.11 -4.93
N VAL A 278 3.95 -9.44 -4.68
CA VAL A 278 4.37 -10.21 -3.49
C VAL A 278 4.09 -9.43 -2.20
N ILE A 279 4.46 -8.14 -2.17
CA ILE A 279 4.20 -7.26 -1.01
C ILE A 279 2.70 -7.08 -0.80
N ALA A 280 1.89 -7.00 -1.86
CA ALA A 280 0.44 -6.91 -1.76
C ALA A 280 -0.16 -8.14 -1.07
N ILE A 281 0.33 -9.35 -1.35
CA ILE A 281 -0.11 -10.57 -0.66
C ILE A 281 0.16 -10.47 0.85
N TYR A 282 1.38 -10.07 1.24
CA TYR A 282 1.73 -9.94 2.66
C TYR A 282 0.96 -8.82 3.36
N ASN A 283 0.77 -7.68 2.71
CA ASN A 283 -0.08 -6.62 3.22
C ASN A 283 -1.53 -7.07 3.36
N GLY A 284 -2.03 -7.89 2.43
CA GLY A 284 -3.36 -8.49 2.49
C GLY A 284 -3.52 -9.41 3.71
N ILE A 285 -2.55 -10.27 3.99
CA ILE A 285 -2.55 -11.14 5.19
C ILE A 285 -2.56 -10.27 6.46
N ALA A 286 -1.66 -9.29 6.53
CA ALA A 286 -1.50 -8.42 7.69
C ALA A 286 -2.74 -7.59 7.97
N GLN A 287 -3.32 -6.94 6.94
CA GLN A 287 -4.57 -6.17 7.06
C GLN A 287 -5.80 -7.05 7.31
N GLY A 288 -5.78 -8.31 6.86
CA GLY A 288 -6.85 -9.26 7.12
C GLY A 288 -6.87 -9.75 8.56
N VAL A 289 -5.70 -10.02 9.14
CA VAL A 289 -5.61 -10.51 10.52
C VAL A 289 -5.72 -9.36 11.55
N GLN A 290 -5.39 -8.13 11.18
CA GLN A 290 -5.37 -6.96 12.06
C GLN A 290 -6.69 -6.75 12.85
N PRO A 291 -7.90 -6.78 12.24
CA PRO A 291 -9.15 -6.63 12.98
C PRO A 291 -9.40 -7.74 14.00
N LEU A 292 -8.93 -8.95 13.71
CA LEU A 292 -9.07 -10.09 14.62
C LEU A 292 -8.14 -9.92 15.82
N LEU A 293 -6.89 -9.54 15.58
CA LEU A 293 -5.91 -9.28 16.64
C LEU A 293 -6.35 -8.16 17.57
N SER A 294 -6.75 -7.01 17.02
CA SER A 294 -7.16 -5.84 17.80
C SER A 294 -8.42 -6.10 18.63
N ARG A 295 -9.40 -6.82 18.07
CA ARG A 295 -10.61 -7.21 18.79
C ARG A 295 -10.32 -8.17 19.94
N GLU A 296 -9.57 -9.22 19.71
CA GLU A 296 -9.24 -10.22 20.74
C GLU A 296 -8.31 -9.65 21.81
N TYR A 297 -7.39 -8.74 21.44
CA TYR A 297 -6.58 -7.98 22.39
C TYR A 297 -7.46 -7.12 23.30
N GLY A 298 -8.43 -6.38 22.73
CA GLY A 298 -9.40 -5.61 23.50
C GLY A 298 -10.25 -6.45 24.45
N ARG A 299 -10.51 -7.72 24.12
CA ARG A 299 -11.20 -8.71 24.97
C ARG A 299 -10.31 -9.35 26.02
N SER A 300 -9.02 -9.02 26.08
CA SER A 300 -8.02 -9.68 26.92
C SER A 300 -7.91 -11.20 26.65
N GLN A 301 -8.16 -11.63 25.41
CA GLN A 301 -8.09 -13.02 24.97
C GLN A 301 -6.71 -13.35 24.36
N GLU A 302 -5.67 -13.32 25.16
CA GLU A 302 -4.28 -13.52 24.71
C GLU A 302 -4.09 -14.82 23.92
N LYS A 303 -4.74 -15.91 24.32
CA LYS A 303 -4.68 -17.19 23.59
C LYS A 303 -5.17 -17.08 22.14
N ASN A 304 -6.21 -16.29 21.91
CA ASN A 304 -6.72 -16.08 20.56
C ASN A 304 -5.80 -15.15 19.76
N VAL A 305 -5.25 -14.12 20.39
CA VAL A 305 -4.26 -13.23 19.76
C VAL A 305 -3.06 -14.03 19.25
N HIS A 306 -2.44 -14.86 20.11
CA HIS A 306 -1.32 -15.72 19.72
C HIS A 306 -1.71 -16.77 18.67
N ARG A 307 -2.93 -17.28 18.71
CA ARG A 307 -3.45 -18.24 17.72
C ARG A 307 -3.56 -17.60 16.34
N PHE A 308 -4.19 -16.42 16.25
CA PHE A 308 -4.31 -15.70 14.98
C PHE A 308 -2.95 -15.29 14.43
N LEU A 309 -2.05 -14.81 15.28
CA LEU A 309 -0.68 -14.52 14.88
C LEU A 309 0.03 -15.77 14.36
N GLY A 310 -0.07 -16.90 15.06
CA GLY A 310 0.53 -18.17 14.63
C GLY A 310 0.02 -18.65 13.29
N TRP A 311 -1.29 -18.58 13.04
CA TRP A 311 -1.87 -18.92 11.73
C TRP A 311 -1.41 -17.97 10.63
N ALA A 312 -1.35 -16.67 10.91
CA ALA A 312 -0.88 -15.68 9.95
C ALA A 312 0.61 -15.87 9.62
N MET A 313 1.46 -16.13 10.64
CA MET A 313 2.88 -16.42 10.45
C MET A 313 3.10 -17.71 9.63
N MET A 314 2.35 -18.77 9.95
CA MET A 314 2.41 -20.02 9.20
C MET A 314 2.00 -19.84 7.75
N LEU A 315 0.88 -19.13 7.50
CA LEU A 315 0.42 -18.82 6.14
C LEU A 315 1.45 -18.00 5.38
N THR A 316 2.01 -16.96 6.02
CA THR A 316 3.07 -16.12 5.45
C THR A 316 4.31 -16.94 5.09
N ALA A 317 4.75 -17.84 5.97
CA ALA A 317 5.91 -18.69 5.73
C ALA A 317 5.66 -19.68 4.56
N ILE A 318 4.48 -20.31 4.51
CA ILE A 318 4.10 -21.21 3.41
C ILE A 318 4.08 -20.44 2.09
N LEU A 319 3.41 -19.28 2.06
CA LEU A 319 3.33 -18.47 0.83
C LEU A 319 4.70 -17.92 0.43
N ALA A 320 5.53 -17.52 1.37
CA ALA A 320 6.90 -17.09 1.08
C ALA A 320 7.71 -18.20 0.39
N MET A 321 7.61 -19.43 0.88
CA MET A 321 8.28 -20.60 0.28
C MET A 321 7.73 -20.87 -1.12
N VAL A 322 6.41 -20.92 -1.28
CA VAL A 322 5.75 -21.19 -2.58
C VAL A 322 6.12 -20.10 -3.59
N ILE A 323 6.07 -18.84 -3.20
CA ILE A 323 6.40 -17.69 -4.05
C ILE A 323 7.88 -17.73 -4.45
N TYR A 324 8.78 -17.93 -3.47
CA TYR A 324 10.22 -17.98 -3.75
C TYR A 324 10.58 -19.12 -4.68
N VAL A 325 10.09 -20.33 -4.39
CA VAL A 325 10.33 -21.53 -5.23
C VAL A 325 9.73 -21.33 -6.63
N GLY A 326 8.52 -20.77 -6.71
CA GLY A 326 7.88 -20.46 -7.98
C GLY A 326 8.67 -19.45 -8.83
N ILE A 327 9.16 -18.39 -8.20
CA ILE A 327 9.99 -17.37 -8.89
C ILE A 327 11.34 -17.97 -9.28
N TYR A 328 12.00 -18.70 -8.37
CA TYR A 328 13.33 -19.26 -8.61
C TYR A 328 13.36 -20.21 -9.83
N TRP A 329 12.38 -21.11 -9.93
CA TRP A 329 12.31 -22.05 -11.04
C TRP A 329 11.80 -21.45 -12.34
N ASN A 330 10.98 -20.39 -12.26
CA ASN A 330 10.44 -19.74 -13.45
C ASN A 330 11.09 -18.40 -13.75
N ALA A 331 12.25 -18.06 -13.16
CA ALA A 331 12.88 -16.77 -13.31
C ALA A 331 13.15 -16.40 -14.79
N ASP A 332 13.58 -17.36 -15.60
CA ASP A 332 13.81 -17.17 -17.02
C ASP A 332 12.52 -16.84 -17.79
N VAL A 333 11.43 -17.56 -17.49
CA VAL A 333 10.11 -17.32 -18.13
C VAL A 333 9.56 -15.97 -17.70
N ILE A 334 9.67 -15.63 -16.42
CA ILE A 334 9.22 -14.33 -15.90
C ILE A 334 9.99 -13.19 -16.58
N ALA A 335 11.33 -13.27 -16.62
CA ALA A 335 12.14 -12.25 -17.27
C ALA A 335 11.80 -12.12 -18.77
N MET A 336 11.56 -13.24 -19.46
CA MET A 336 11.21 -13.26 -20.89
C MET A 336 9.87 -12.55 -21.19
N ILE A 337 8.88 -12.63 -20.30
CA ILE A 337 7.58 -11.95 -20.47
C ILE A 337 7.78 -10.43 -20.58
N PHE A 338 8.73 -9.89 -19.83
CA PHE A 338 9.03 -8.45 -19.83
C PHE A 338 10.11 -8.06 -20.85
N ASN A 339 10.85 -9.02 -21.40
CA ASN A 339 11.95 -8.82 -22.36
C ASN A 339 11.48 -9.02 -23.80
N SER A 340 10.59 -8.16 -24.28
CA SER A 340 10.06 -8.24 -25.66
C SER A 340 11.13 -8.10 -26.73
N GLY A 341 12.22 -7.38 -26.46
CA GLY A 341 13.35 -7.17 -27.37
C GLY A 341 14.35 -8.32 -27.39
N ARG A 342 14.18 -9.35 -26.55
CA ARG A 342 15.10 -10.49 -26.40
C ARG A 342 16.54 -10.08 -26.13
N ASP A 343 16.74 -9.01 -25.35
CA ASP A 343 18.05 -8.57 -24.91
C ASP A 343 18.64 -9.59 -23.92
N MET A 344 19.78 -10.16 -24.26
CA MET A 344 20.43 -11.22 -23.46
C MET A 344 21.00 -10.69 -22.14
N ASP A 345 21.46 -9.44 -22.09
CA ASP A 345 21.99 -8.85 -20.87
C ASP A 345 20.85 -8.50 -19.91
N LEU A 346 19.75 -7.93 -20.39
CA LEU A 346 18.53 -7.73 -19.59
C LEU A 346 18.05 -9.06 -19.02
N GLN A 347 17.97 -10.10 -19.85
CA GLN A 347 17.54 -11.43 -19.41
C GLN A 347 18.39 -11.95 -18.25
N ARG A 348 19.72 -11.94 -18.43
CA ARG A 348 20.67 -12.42 -17.43
C ARG A 348 20.56 -11.66 -16.11
N ILE A 349 20.54 -10.31 -16.18
CA ILE A 349 20.47 -9.44 -14.99
C ILE A 349 19.15 -9.62 -14.27
N ALA A 350 18.02 -9.69 -14.99
CA ALA A 350 16.70 -9.89 -14.40
C ALA A 350 16.57 -11.25 -13.71
N VAL A 351 17.07 -12.33 -14.33
CA VAL A 351 17.04 -13.68 -13.76
C VAL A 351 17.86 -13.76 -12.47
N GLU A 352 19.08 -13.18 -12.48
CA GLU A 352 19.91 -13.10 -11.28
C GLU A 352 19.22 -12.31 -10.18
N GLY A 353 18.68 -11.12 -10.51
CA GLY A 353 17.93 -10.28 -9.60
C GLY A 353 16.74 -10.99 -8.99
N LEU A 354 15.92 -11.67 -9.79
CA LEU A 354 14.77 -12.45 -9.32
C LEU A 354 15.19 -13.53 -8.31
N LYS A 355 16.24 -14.29 -8.60
CA LYS A 355 16.69 -15.40 -7.74
C LYS A 355 17.27 -14.92 -6.41
N ILE A 356 17.98 -13.80 -6.38
CA ILE A 356 18.64 -13.28 -5.17
C ILE A 356 17.65 -12.45 -4.35
N TYR A 357 16.99 -11.46 -4.95
CA TYR A 357 16.14 -10.51 -4.27
C TYR A 357 14.98 -11.18 -3.51
N PHE A 358 14.35 -12.20 -4.11
CA PHE A 358 13.21 -12.88 -3.50
C PHE A 358 13.56 -13.89 -2.41
N THR A 359 14.84 -14.11 -2.10
CA THR A 359 15.24 -14.81 -0.86
C THR A 359 14.80 -14.05 0.39
N ALA A 360 14.54 -12.72 0.25
CA ALA A 360 13.98 -11.88 1.31
C ALA A 360 12.51 -12.19 1.66
N CYS A 361 11.76 -12.91 0.82
CA CYS A 361 10.33 -13.13 0.99
C CYS A 361 9.89 -13.52 2.41
N PRO A 362 10.51 -14.50 3.09
CA PRO A 362 10.09 -14.89 4.44
C PRO A 362 10.26 -13.75 5.45
N PHE A 363 11.35 -13.00 5.35
CA PHE A 363 11.68 -11.91 6.27
C PHE A 363 10.79 -10.71 6.06
N VAL A 364 10.52 -10.33 4.81
CA VAL A 364 9.63 -9.22 4.45
C VAL A 364 8.21 -9.49 4.97
N GLY A 365 7.68 -10.69 4.70
CA GLY A 365 6.36 -11.09 5.16
C GLY A 365 6.25 -11.10 6.70
N ALA A 366 7.24 -11.67 7.38
CA ALA A 366 7.28 -11.70 8.84
C ALA A 366 7.34 -10.28 9.44
N ASN A 367 8.18 -9.39 8.89
CA ASN A 367 8.32 -8.02 9.35
C ASN A 367 7.02 -7.20 9.17
N ILE A 368 6.33 -7.36 8.04
CA ILE A 368 5.03 -6.72 7.81
C ILE A 368 4.02 -7.18 8.85
N LEU A 369 3.95 -8.49 9.07
CA LEU A 369 2.99 -9.08 10.00
C LEU A 369 3.29 -8.69 11.45
N LEU A 370 4.57 -8.68 11.88
CA LEU A 370 4.97 -8.28 13.22
C LEU A 370 4.68 -6.78 13.48
N ALA A 371 4.91 -5.90 12.51
CA ALA A 371 4.57 -4.50 12.65
C ALA A 371 3.06 -4.30 12.89
N ILE A 372 2.22 -5.01 12.13
CA ILE A 372 0.76 -5.00 12.31
C ILE A 372 0.34 -5.65 13.63
N TYR A 373 1.00 -6.73 14.07
CA TYR A 373 0.73 -7.36 15.35
C TYR A 373 0.97 -6.41 16.52
N PHE A 374 2.14 -5.74 16.55
CA PHE A 374 2.43 -4.76 17.60
C PHE A 374 1.46 -3.58 17.57
N ALA A 375 1.12 -3.08 16.38
CA ALA A 375 0.08 -2.05 16.25
C ALA A 375 -1.28 -2.53 16.78
N ALA A 376 -1.72 -3.74 16.42
CA ALA A 376 -2.99 -4.31 16.84
C ALA A 376 -3.07 -4.64 18.35
N THR A 377 -1.93 -4.75 19.02
CA THR A 377 -1.81 -4.93 20.47
C THR A 377 -1.46 -3.64 21.23
N ASP A 378 -1.79 -2.48 20.65
CA ASP A 378 -1.60 -1.13 21.22
C ASP A 378 -0.13 -0.77 21.54
N GLN A 379 0.82 -1.41 20.86
CA GLN A 379 2.27 -1.22 21.03
C GLN A 379 2.83 -0.43 19.83
N ALA A 380 2.62 0.88 19.82
CA ALA A 380 3.04 1.74 18.71
C ALA A 380 4.55 1.78 18.49
N ALA A 381 5.35 1.86 19.57
CA ALA A 381 6.80 2.04 19.45
C ALA A 381 7.51 0.87 18.74
N PRO A 382 7.33 -0.41 19.12
CA PRO A 382 7.94 -1.52 18.38
C PRO A 382 7.41 -1.64 16.95
N ALA A 383 6.12 -1.35 16.69
CA ALA A 383 5.56 -1.34 15.36
C ALA A 383 6.25 -0.31 14.44
N GLN A 384 6.44 0.91 14.94
CA GLN A 384 7.14 2.00 14.25
C GLN A 384 8.61 1.65 14.01
N MET A 385 9.29 1.11 15.03
CA MET A 385 10.70 0.75 14.95
C MET A 385 10.96 -0.30 13.88
N ILE A 386 10.17 -1.38 13.82
CA ILE A 386 10.27 -2.41 12.78
C ILE A 386 10.08 -1.79 11.40
N SER A 387 9.08 -0.95 11.22
CA SER A 387 8.77 -0.36 9.92
C SER A 387 9.84 0.63 9.45
N LEU A 388 10.38 1.47 10.37
CA LEU A 388 11.44 2.42 10.05
C LEU A 388 12.76 1.72 9.73
N LEU A 389 13.15 0.71 10.53
CA LEU A 389 14.38 -0.05 10.29
C LEU A 389 14.30 -0.76 8.93
N ARG A 390 13.22 -1.49 8.69
CA ARG A 390 13.01 -2.22 7.44
C ARG A 390 12.87 -1.30 6.22
N GLY A 391 12.16 -0.17 6.38
CA GLY A 391 11.77 0.66 5.23
C GLY A 391 12.84 1.66 4.79
N LEU A 392 13.57 2.25 5.72
CA LEU A 392 14.43 3.41 5.45
C LEU A 392 15.82 3.29 6.07
N ILE A 393 15.89 3.08 7.40
CA ILE A 393 17.12 3.27 8.18
C ILE A 393 18.19 2.23 7.83
N VAL A 394 17.80 1.00 7.57
CA VAL A 394 18.74 -0.08 7.24
C VAL A 394 18.88 -0.22 5.72
N ILE A 395 17.78 -0.26 4.99
CA ILE A 395 17.80 -0.61 3.57
C ILE A 395 18.57 0.42 2.72
N VAL A 396 18.35 1.72 2.96
CA VAL A 396 18.98 2.76 2.13
C VAL A 396 20.50 2.81 2.32
N PRO A 397 21.04 2.91 3.57
CA PRO A 397 22.50 2.87 3.74
C PRO A 397 23.11 1.54 3.28
N LEU A 398 22.44 0.41 3.55
CA LEU A 398 22.92 -0.90 3.15
C LEU A 398 22.99 -1.04 1.63
N ALA A 399 22.04 -0.47 0.87
CA ALA A 399 22.07 -0.47 -0.58
C ALA A 399 23.33 0.22 -1.13
N PHE A 400 23.70 1.39 -0.58
CA PHE A 400 24.92 2.08 -0.95
C PHE A 400 26.19 1.30 -0.59
N ILE A 401 26.23 0.71 0.60
CA ILE A 401 27.37 -0.11 1.02
C ILE A 401 27.51 -1.33 0.12
N MET A 402 26.44 -2.08 -0.08
CA MET A 402 26.47 -3.31 -0.87
C MET A 402 26.75 -3.04 -2.37
N ALA A 403 26.25 -1.93 -2.90
CA ALA A 403 26.58 -1.50 -4.26
C ALA A 403 28.09 -1.28 -4.44
N ASN A 404 28.76 -0.69 -3.44
CA ASN A 404 30.21 -0.48 -3.48
C ASN A 404 31.02 -1.76 -3.24
N VAL A 405 30.53 -2.70 -2.42
CA VAL A 405 31.27 -3.93 -2.05
C VAL A 405 31.13 -5.01 -3.11
N ALA A 406 29.93 -5.23 -3.64
CA ALA A 406 29.62 -6.34 -4.54
C ALA A 406 28.91 -5.92 -5.83
N GLY A 407 28.90 -4.63 -6.15
CA GLY A 407 28.30 -4.12 -7.37
C GLY A 407 26.81 -4.44 -7.47
N LEU A 408 26.36 -4.86 -8.65
CA LEU A 408 24.95 -5.14 -8.93
C LEU A 408 24.40 -6.30 -8.09
N THR A 409 25.18 -7.36 -7.91
CA THR A 409 24.80 -8.50 -7.02
C THR A 409 24.62 -8.02 -5.58
N GLY A 410 25.45 -7.06 -5.11
CA GLY A 410 25.29 -6.42 -3.81
C GLY A 410 23.96 -5.68 -3.67
N VAL A 411 23.51 -4.97 -4.70
CA VAL A 411 22.21 -4.31 -4.71
C VAL A 411 21.08 -5.34 -4.55
N TRP A 412 21.14 -6.48 -5.26
CA TRP A 412 20.17 -7.56 -5.09
C TRP A 412 20.16 -8.17 -3.69
N MET A 413 21.32 -8.27 -3.05
CA MET A 413 21.45 -8.81 -1.70
C MET A 413 20.99 -7.87 -0.59
N THR A 414 20.78 -6.59 -0.88
CA THR A 414 20.38 -5.59 0.12
C THR A 414 19.07 -5.95 0.81
N PHE A 415 18.10 -6.51 0.08
CA PHE A 415 16.79 -6.87 0.64
C PHE A 415 16.83 -8.12 1.53
N PRO A 416 17.59 -9.18 1.20
CA PRO A 416 17.77 -10.36 2.05
C PRO A 416 18.56 -10.12 3.34
N LEU A 417 19.50 -9.15 3.33
CA LEU A 417 20.36 -8.81 4.47
C LEU A 417 19.68 -7.88 5.45
#